data_254758a98b57e689678a6e7e76b7e92a
#
_entry.id   254758a98b57e689678a6e7e76b7e92a
#
_cell.length_a   1.000
_cell.length_b   1.000
_cell.length_c   1.000
_cell.angle_alpha   90.00
_cell.angle_beta   90.00
_cell.angle_gamma   90.00
#
_symmetry.space_group_name_H-M   'P 1'
#
loop_
_entity.id
_entity.type
_entity.pdbx_description
1 polymer ?
#
loop_
_entity_poly.entity_id
_entity_poly.type
_entity_poly.pdbx_seq_one_letter_code
_entity_poly.pdbx_strand_id
1 'polypeptide(L)'
;MKSLIWMNLEGLPFVNTDNNYDPIELSKSFLTKQSLPNQVSIQEGFNVELFEVNKNLAFIKNFGNVAAFKDDTSALLIDTGMGVSSVQVVSKLKEWGIENVEFIIYTHGHVDHVTGTDYIINAFENSNTKVIGHKNIVNRFDRYKKTIGYNGIINQRQFGLPSPVFPNEFTYPDTTYDESYELEFNN
;
A
#
# COMPACT_ATOMS: atom_id res chain seq x y z
N MET A 1 18.77 11.67 -11.23
CA MET A 1 18.57 11.87 -9.77
C MET A 1 17.20 12.51 -9.62
N LYS A 2 16.15 11.68 -9.50
CA LYS A 2 14.77 12.17 -9.31
C LYS A 2 14.60 12.45 -7.81
N SER A 3 14.26 13.67 -7.45
CA SER A 3 14.02 14.07 -6.07
C SER A 3 12.73 13.43 -5.59
N LEU A 4 12.85 12.37 -4.81
CA LEU A 4 11.78 11.91 -3.94
C LEU A 4 11.50 13.03 -2.93
N ILE A 5 10.34 13.68 -3.07
CA ILE A 5 9.84 14.57 -2.02
C ILE A 5 9.38 13.65 -0.90
N TRP A 6 10.30 13.36 0.02
CA TRP A 6 9.99 12.72 1.28
C TRP A 6 9.19 13.71 2.12
N MET A 7 7.89 13.48 2.26
CA MET A 7 7.19 14.09 3.37
C MET A 7 7.73 13.46 4.66
N ASN A 8 8.52 14.24 5.40
CA ASN A 8 8.87 13.89 6.77
C ASN A 8 7.56 13.85 7.57
N LEU A 9 7.16 12.67 8.02
CA LEU A 9 5.97 12.47 8.84
C LEU A 9 6.16 13.03 10.26
N GLU A 10 7.41 13.31 10.67
CA GLU A 10 7.75 14.01 11.91
C GLU A 10 7.24 15.46 11.83
N GLY A 11 6.11 15.73 12.42
CA GLY A 11 5.49 17.07 12.44
C GLY A 11 4.10 17.15 11.82
N LEU A 12 3.60 16.08 11.23
CA LEU A 12 2.16 15.97 11.05
C LEU A 12 1.52 15.74 12.42
N PRO A 13 0.47 16.48 12.80
CA PRO A 13 -0.15 16.38 14.13
C PRO A 13 -0.85 15.03 14.37
N PHE A 14 -0.51 14.00 13.60
CA PHE A 14 -1.29 12.80 13.38
C PHE A 14 -0.56 11.49 13.67
N VAL A 15 0.69 11.50 14.12
CA VAL A 15 1.41 10.26 14.42
C VAL A 15 1.44 10.05 15.93
N ASN A 16 0.48 9.31 16.45
CA ASN A 16 0.58 8.71 17.77
C ASN A 16 1.05 7.27 17.60
N THR A 17 2.27 6.98 18.05
CA THR A 17 2.96 5.70 17.80
C THR A 17 2.63 4.61 18.83
N ASP A 18 1.73 4.86 19.78
CA ASP A 18 1.62 4.03 21.00
C ASP A 18 0.52 2.93 20.93
N ASN A 19 -0.25 2.84 19.85
CA ASN A 19 -1.34 1.84 19.75
C ASN A 19 -1.08 0.86 18.60
N ASN A 20 -0.45 -0.25 18.93
CA ASN A 20 -0.28 -1.36 17.99
C ASN A 20 -1.48 -2.31 18.08
N TYR A 21 -2.45 -2.16 17.19
CA TYR A 21 -3.62 -3.04 17.13
C TYR A 21 -3.36 -4.23 16.20
N ASP A 22 -3.57 -5.44 16.71
CA ASP A 22 -3.75 -6.59 15.85
C ASP A 22 -5.04 -6.41 15.02
N PRO A 23 -4.99 -6.37 13.67
CA PRO A 23 -6.15 -6.09 12.84
C PRO A 23 -7.22 -7.18 12.92
N ILE A 24 -6.85 -8.42 13.24
CA ILE A 24 -7.79 -9.54 13.40
C ILE A 24 -8.58 -9.35 14.70
N GLU A 25 -7.90 -9.05 15.80
CA GLU A 25 -8.56 -8.82 17.09
C GLU A 25 -9.41 -7.54 17.06
N LEU A 26 -8.93 -6.49 16.39
CA LEU A 26 -9.70 -5.26 16.17
C LEU A 26 -10.98 -5.54 15.38
N SER A 27 -10.88 -6.31 14.29
CA SER A 27 -12.04 -6.71 13.48
C SER A 27 -13.06 -7.52 14.28
N LYS A 28 -12.59 -8.45 15.11
CA LYS A 28 -13.47 -9.20 16.05
C LYS A 28 -14.17 -8.27 17.03
N SER A 29 -13.47 -7.27 17.57
CA SER A 29 -14.05 -6.32 18.52
C SER A 29 -15.16 -5.48 17.89
N PHE A 30 -15.03 -5.10 16.60
CA PHE A 30 -16.09 -4.43 15.86
C PHE A 30 -17.31 -5.32 15.62
N LEU A 31 -17.09 -6.57 15.24
CA LEU A 31 -18.16 -7.54 15.03
C LEU A 31 -18.94 -7.82 16.32
N THR A 32 -18.27 -7.89 17.45
CA THR A 32 -18.87 -8.11 18.77
C THR A 32 -19.37 -6.83 19.45
N LYS A 33 -19.23 -5.67 18.78
CA LYS A 33 -19.60 -4.34 19.31
C LYS A 33 -18.88 -3.94 20.59
N GLN A 34 -17.73 -4.51 20.86
CA GLN A 34 -16.84 -4.11 21.98
C GLN A 34 -16.08 -2.82 21.67
N SER A 35 -15.92 -2.50 20.40
CA SER A 35 -15.33 -1.25 19.91
C SER A 35 -16.18 -0.65 18.79
N LEU A 36 -16.07 0.66 18.59
CA LEU A 36 -16.72 1.36 17.48
C LEU A 36 -15.66 1.88 16.52
N PRO A 37 -15.91 1.87 15.18
CA PRO A 37 -14.94 2.32 14.19
C PRO A 37 -14.44 3.75 14.40
N ASN A 38 -15.26 4.65 14.96
CA ASN A 38 -14.88 6.02 15.26
C ASN A 38 -13.95 6.19 16.47
N GLN A 39 -13.68 5.10 17.21
CA GLN A 39 -12.70 5.07 18.31
C GLN A 39 -11.29 4.76 17.82
N VAL A 40 -11.15 4.34 16.54
CA VAL A 40 -9.87 4.07 15.91
C VAL A 40 -9.51 5.28 15.05
N SER A 41 -8.39 5.89 15.33
CA SER A 41 -7.91 7.03 14.57
C SER A 41 -7.52 6.62 13.15
N ILE A 42 -7.83 7.45 12.15
CA ILE A 42 -7.32 7.29 10.79
C ILE A 42 -5.79 7.29 10.74
N GLN A 43 -5.16 7.86 11.74
CA GLN A 43 -3.72 7.92 11.95
C GLN A 43 -3.10 6.54 12.15
N GLU A 44 -3.85 5.60 12.71
CA GLU A 44 -3.43 4.20 12.85
C GLU A 44 -3.13 3.53 11.51
N GLY A 45 -3.71 4.03 10.42
CA GLY A 45 -3.41 3.59 9.07
C GLY A 45 -1.98 3.89 8.61
N PHE A 46 -1.26 4.81 9.26
CA PHE A 46 0.14 5.12 8.93
C PHE A 46 1.16 4.36 9.79
N ASN A 47 0.69 3.62 10.79
CA ASN A 47 1.54 2.74 11.59
C ASN A 47 1.64 1.38 10.90
N VAL A 48 2.71 1.17 10.16
CA VAL A 48 2.93 -0.04 9.35
C VAL A 48 3.39 -1.19 10.22
N GLU A 49 2.60 -2.27 10.23
CA GLU A 49 2.90 -3.47 10.98
C GLU A 49 2.55 -4.71 10.17
N LEU A 50 3.37 -5.76 10.26
CA LEU A 50 3.13 -7.02 9.58
C LEU A 50 2.58 -8.04 10.58
N PHE A 51 1.46 -8.68 10.22
CA PHE A 51 0.80 -9.72 10.98
C PHE A 51 0.77 -11.02 10.15
N GLU A 52 1.47 -12.02 10.63
CA GLU A 52 1.42 -13.35 10.00
C GLU A 52 0.04 -13.98 10.23
N VAL A 53 -0.68 -14.25 9.15
CA VAL A 53 -1.91 -15.05 9.18
C VAL A 53 -1.55 -16.53 9.26
N ASN A 54 -0.51 -16.92 8.52
CA ASN A 54 0.15 -18.22 8.57
C ASN A 54 1.56 -18.10 7.95
N LYS A 55 2.32 -19.19 7.90
CA LYS A 55 3.70 -19.21 7.39
C LYS A 55 3.90 -18.65 5.97
N ASN A 56 2.83 -18.66 5.14
CA ASN A 56 2.87 -18.24 3.73
C ASN A 56 2.02 -17.01 3.43
N LEU A 57 1.32 -16.44 4.42
CA LEU A 57 0.43 -15.29 4.25
C LEU A 57 0.61 -14.32 5.39
N ALA A 58 0.88 -13.08 5.06
CA ALA A 58 0.89 -11.97 5.98
C ALA A 58 -0.04 -10.84 5.53
N PHE A 59 -0.54 -10.10 6.50
CA PHE A 59 -1.26 -8.86 6.34
C PHE A 59 -0.38 -7.71 6.84
N ILE A 60 -0.15 -6.71 6.01
CA ILE A 60 0.59 -5.51 6.39
C ILE A 60 -0.42 -4.38 6.54
N LYS A 61 -0.61 -3.98 7.79
CA LYS A 61 -1.44 -2.82 8.15
C LYS A 61 -0.80 -1.56 7.57
N ASN A 62 -1.59 -0.77 6.85
CA ASN A 62 -1.20 0.49 6.25
C ASN A 62 -2.46 1.30 5.92
N PHE A 63 -2.31 2.57 5.59
CA PHE A 63 -3.38 3.31 4.93
C PHE A 63 -3.46 2.82 3.47
N GLY A 64 -4.41 1.94 3.18
CA GLY A 64 -4.35 1.04 2.04
C GLY A 64 -3.48 -0.19 2.37
N ASN A 65 -4.14 -1.22 2.91
CA ASN A 65 -3.44 -2.41 3.40
C ASN A 65 -2.78 -3.22 2.27
N VAL A 66 -1.76 -4.02 2.63
CA VAL A 66 -1.09 -4.93 1.72
C VAL A 66 -1.27 -6.37 2.21
N ALA A 67 -1.66 -7.28 1.31
CA ALA A 67 -1.54 -8.71 1.61
C ALA A 67 -0.31 -9.28 0.88
N ALA A 68 0.50 -10.04 1.60
CA ALA A 68 1.72 -10.65 1.07
C ALA A 68 1.61 -12.16 1.14
N PHE A 69 1.69 -12.81 -0.01
CA PHE A 69 1.83 -14.27 -0.11
C PHE A 69 3.31 -14.60 -0.29
N LYS A 70 3.80 -15.59 0.45
CA LYS A 70 5.19 -16.00 0.44
C LYS A 70 5.34 -17.45 0.05
N ASP A 71 6.30 -17.73 -0.82
CA ASP A 71 6.87 -19.05 -1.04
C ASP A 71 8.39 -18.95 -0.96
N ASP A 72 8.97 -19.67 -0.01
CA ASP A 72 10.37 -19.55 0.38
C ASP A 72 10.74 -18.08 0.68
N THR A 73 11.56 -17.44 -0.14
CA THR A 73 11.98 -16.04 -0.02
C THR A 73 11.31 -15.12 -1.05
N SER A 74 10.45 -15.66 -1.91
CA SER A 74 9.70 -14.91 -2.92
C SER A 74 8.33 -14.49 -2.45
N ALA A 75 7.87 -13.31 -2.88
CA ALA A 75 6.56 -12.78 -2.56
C ALA A 75 5.73 -12.38 -3.79
N LEU A 76 4.41 -12.58 -3.64
CA LEU A 76 3.36 -11.94 -4.41
C LEU A 76 2.63 -10.95 -3.49
N LEU A 77 2.51 -9.71 -3.91
CA LEU A 77 1.82 -8.67 -3.14
C LEU A 77 0.48 -8.32 -3.77
N ILE A 78 -0.55 -8.21 -2.95
CA ILE A 78 -1.82 -7.58 -3.32
C ILE A 78 -1.79 -6.16 -2.76
N ASP A 79 -1.75 -5.18 -3.66
CA ASP A 79 -1.49 -3.77 -3.41
C ASP A 79 -0.10 -3.49 -2.80
N THR A 80 0.22 -2.21 -2.61
CA THR A 80 1.55 -1.78 -2.15
C THR A 80 1.48 -0.73 -1.03
N GLY A 81 0.26 -0.37 -0.65
CA GLY A 81 0.05 0.69 0.31
C GLY A 81 0.37 2.09 -0.25
N MET A 82 0.39 3.05 0.65
CA MET A 82 0.67 4.45 0.32
C MET A 82 2.18 4.70 0.19
N GLY A 83 2.59 5.47 -0.81
CA GLY A 83 4.01 5.72 -1.11
C GLY A 83 4.83 6.28 0.06
N VAL A 84 4.23 7.09 0.93
CA VAL A 84 4.91 7.66 2.11
C VAL A 84 5.32 6.61 3.14
N SER A 85 4.69 5.44 3.15
CA SER A 85 4.99 4.32 4.06
C SER A 85 5.74 3.16 3.40
N SER A 86 6.18 3.32 2.16
CA SER A 86 6.83 2.24 1.39
C SER A 86 8.12 1.73 2.03
N VAL A 87 8.87 2.61 2.69
CA VAL A 87 10.10 2.23 3.43
C VAL A 87 9.78 1.20 4.51
N GLN A 88 8.73 1.47 5.29
CA GLN A 88 8.29 0.58 6.36
C GLN A 88 7.75 -0.74 5.79
N VAL A 89 6.96 -0.69 4.70
CA VAL A 89 6.46 -1.91 4.03
C VAL A 89 7.63 -2.79 3.59
N VAL A 90 8.64 -2.22 2.93
CA VAL A 90 9.85 -2.95 2.51
C VAL A 90 10.61 -3.52 3.72
N SER A 91 10.76 -2.74 4.79
CA SER A 91 11.42 -3.23 6.02
C SER A 91 10.69 -4.46 6.57
N LYS A 92 9.36 -4.39 6.68
CA LYS A 92 8.55 -5.49 7.18
C LYS A 92 8.59 -6.73 6.29
N LEU A 93 8.61 -6.57 4.97
CA LEU A 93 8.79 -7.68 4.04
C LEU A 93 10.17 -8.35 4.21
N LYS A 94 11.24 -7.56 4.32
CA LYS A 94 12.60 -8.08 4.54
C LYS A 94 12.74 -8.75 5.91
N GLU A 95 12.18 -8.18 6.97
CA GLU A 95 12.11 -8.78 8.31
C GLU A 95 11.36 -10.13 8.29
N TRP A 96 10.34 -10.26 7.43
CA TRP A 96 9.59 -11.51 7.23
C TRP A 96 10.32 -12.54 6.34
N GLY A 97 11.53 -12.20 5.85
CA GLY A 97 12.39 -13.06 5.05
C GLY A 97 12.14 -13.02 3.55
N ILE A 98 11.57 -11.93 3.04
CA ILE A 98 11.40 -11.75 1.59
C ILE A 98 12.68 -11.16 1.00
N GLU A 99 13.21 -11.82 -0.02
CA GLU A 99 14.37 -11.40 -0.81
C GLU A 99 13.97 -11.01 -2.23
N ASN A 100 12.81 -11.47 -2.69
CA ASN A 100 12.32 -11.28 -4.04
C ASN A 100 10.83 -10.95 -4.05
N VAL A 101 10.40 -9.96 -4.84
CA VAL A 101 8.98 -9.68 -5.12
C VAL A 101 8.73 -9.97 -6.60
N GLU A 102 8.06 -11.08 -6.89
CA GLU A 102 7.80 -11.51 -8.27
C GLU A 102 6.60 -10.82 -8.89
N PHE A 103 5.54 -10.67 -8.09
CA PHE A 103 4.29 -10.10 -8.56
C PHE A 103 3.76 -9.04 -7.61
N ILE A 104 3.19 -7.99 -8.20
CA ILE A 104 2.35 -7.00 -7.54
C ILE A 104 1.02 -6.96 -8.27
N ILE A 105 -0.07 -7.21 -7.57
CA ILE A 105 -1.43 -7.20 -8.13
C ILE A 105 -2.19 -6.04 -7.52
N TYR A 106 -2.67 -5.14 -8.35
CA TYR A 106 -3.52 -4.04 -7.90
C TYR A 106 -4.98 -4.47 -7.79
N THR A 107 -5.57 -4.29 -6.63
CA THR A 107 -7.01 -4.46 -6.45
C THR A 107 -7.76 -3.37 -7.23
N HIS A 108 -7.27 -2.14 -7.14
CA HIS A 108 -7.80 -0.98 -7.85
C HIS A 108 -6.78 0.18 -7.89
N GLY A 109 -7.07 1.22 -8.65
CA GLY A 109 -6.12 2.31 -8.90
C GLY A 109 -6.23 3.50 -7.93
N HIS A 110 -6.57 3.32 -6.66
CA HIS A 110 -6.46 4.40 -5.67
C HIS A 110 -5.02 4.58 -5.20
N VAL A 111 -4.67 5.83 -4.89
CA VAL A 111 -3.28 6.24 -4.56
C VAL A 111 -2.71 5.52 -3.34
N ASP A 112 -3.53 5.24 -2.36
CA ASP A 112 -3.18 4.54 -1.13
C ASP A 112 -2.94 3.04 -1.33
N HIS A 113 -3.26 2.49 -2.50
CA HIS A 113 -3.05 1.08 -2.85
C HIS A 113 -1.88 0.86 -3.81
N VAL A 114 -1.51 1.88 -4.61
CA VAL A 114 -0.60 1.68 -5.74
C VAL A 114 0.70 2.51 -5.66
N THR A 115 0.76 3.53 -4.80
CA THR A 115 1.89 4.47 -4.85
C THR A 115 3.15 3.97 -4.16
N GLY A 116 3.09 2.84 -3.44
CA GLY A 116 4.27 2.16 -2.91
C GLY A 116 5.07 1.36 -3.94
N THR A 117 4.50 1.10 -5.12
CA THR A 117 5.02 0.14 -6.11
C THR A 117 6.43 0.46 -6.58
N ASP A 118 6.69 1.68 -7.03
CA ASP A 118 8.01 2.08 -7.54
C ASP A 118 9.11 1.87 -6.50
N TYR A 119 8.83 2.23 -5.25
CA TYR A 119 9.79 2.03 -4.17
C TYR A 119 10.05 0.54 -3.88
N ILE A 120 9.00 -0.28 -3.87
CA ILE A 120 9.13 -1.73 -3.64
C ILE A 120 9.94 -2.39 -4.75
N ILE A 121 9.65 -2.09 -6.02
CA ILE A 121 10.41 -2.62 -7.16
C ILE A 121 11.90 -2.26 -7.03
N ASN A 122 12.21 -1.00 -6.72
CA ASN A 122 13.59 -0.56 -6.57
C ASN A 122 14.30 -1.17 -5.35
N ALA A 123 13.57 -1.47 -4.28
CA ALA A 123 14.13 -2.08 -3.06
C ALA A 123 14.44 -3.58 -3.22
N PHE A 124 13.78 -4.23 -4.20
CA PHE A 124 13.97 -5.61 -4.61
C PHE A 124 14.41 -5.67 -6.09
N GLU A 125 15.38 -4.84 -6.47
CA GLU A 125 15.81 -4.60 -7.86
C GLU A 125 16.31 -5.84 -8.62
N ASN A 126 16.67 -6.91 -7.92
CA ASN A 126 17.02 -8.20 -8.54
C ASN A 126 15.78 -9.02 -8.94
N SER A 127 14.60 -8.60 -8.53
CA SER A 127 13.35 -9.26 -8.78
C SER A 127 12.79 -8.80 -10.12
N ASN A 128 12.68 -9.44 -11.13
CA ASN A 128 11.99 -9.02 -12.37
C ASN A 128 10.46 -8.86 -12.11
N THR A 129 10.11 -8.01 -11.14
CA THR A 129 8.76 -7.83 -10.63
C THR A 129 7.78 -7.49 -11.74
N LYS A 130 6.66 -8.20 -11.80
CA LYS A 130 5.56 -7.95 -12.73
C LYS A 130 4.39 -7.30 -12.02
N VAL A 131 3.89 -6.20 -12.56
CA VAL A 131 2.72 -5.50 -12.05
C VAL A 131 1.50 -5.87 -12.89
N ILE A 132 0.46 -6.37 -12.21
CA ILE A 132 -0.77 -6.85 -12.85
C ILE A 132 -1.95 -6.03 -12.33
N GLY A 133 -2.87 -5.67 -13.21
CA GLY A 133 -4.05 -4.93 -12.81
C GLY A 133 -5.16 -4.92 -13.86
N HIS A 134 -6.36 -4.57 -13.44
CA HIS A 134 -7.47 -4.41 -14.38
C HIS A 134 -7.23 -3.24 -15.34
N LYS A 135 -7.60 -3.36 -16.60
CA LYS A 135 -7.39 -2.33 -17.66
C LYS A 135 -7.86 -0.91 -17.26
N ASN A 136 -8.91 -0.81 -16.45
CA ASN A 136 -9.42 0.49 -15.98
C ASN A 136 -8.49 1.25 -15.04
N ILE A 137 -7.47 0.60 -14.48
CA ILE A 137 -6.44 1.25 -13.67
C ILE A 137 -5.63 2.22 -14.51
N VAL A 138 -5.31 1.86 -15.76
CA VAL A 138 -4.63 2.74 -16.72
C VAL A 138 -5.40 4.04 -16.91
N ASN A 139 -6.70 3.93 -17.19
CA ASN A 139 -7.58 5.09 -17.36
C ASN A 139 -7.67 5.96 -16.08
N ARG A 140 -7.62 5.33 -14.91
CA ARG A 140 -7.61 6.07 -13.64
C ARG A 140 -6.33 6.85 -13.44
N PHE A 141 -5.16 6.26 -13.71
CA PHE A 141 -3.88 6.94 -13.61
C PHE A 141 -3.78 8.12 -14.58
N ASP A 142 -4.24 7.94 -15.83
CA ASP A 142 -4.30 9.02 -16.82
C ASP A 142 -5.21 10.16 -16.38
N ARG A 143 -6.36 9.83 -15.77
CA ARG A 143 -7.26 10.83 -15.19
C ARG A 143 -6.58 11.58 -14.04
N TYR A 144 -5.90 10.88 -13.13
CA TYR A 144 -5.21 11.51 -12.02
C TYR A 144 -4.14 12.50 -12.48
N LYS A 145 -3.34 12.15 -13.49
CA LYS A 145 -2.36 13.07 -14.08
C LYS A 145 -3.01 14.33 -14.65
N LYS A 146 -4.18 14.21 -15.26
CA LYS A 146 -4.94 15.36 -15.81
C LYS A 146 -5.60 16.21 -14.75
N THR A 147 -5.94 15.65 -13.60
CA THR A 147 -6.70 16.32 -12.53
C THR A 147 -5.91 16.52 -11.24
N ILE A 148 -4.58 16.48 -11.32
CA ILE A 148 -3.68 16.50 -10.16
C ILE A 148 -3.95 17.68 -9.22
N GLY A 149 -4.09 18.89 -9.75
CA GLY A 149 -4.36 20.10 -8.95
C GLY A 149 -5.69 20.02 -8.21
N TYR A 150 -6.73 19.52 -8.86
CA TYR A 150 -8.05 19.33 -8.25
C TYR A 150 -8.00 18.29 -7.14
N ASN A 151 -7.38 17.14 -7.40
CA ASN A 151 -7.22 16.07 -6.39
C ASN A 151 -6.38 16.55 -5.20
N GLY A 152 -5.34 17.34 -5.45
CA GLY A 152 -4.52 17.93 -4.39
C GLY A 152 -5.34 18.84 -3.45
N ILE A 153 -6.21 19.68 -4.00
CA ILE A 153 -7.10 20.55 -3.20
C ILE A 153 -8.09 19.70 -2.38
N ILE A 154 -8.64 18.62 -2.97
CA ILE A 154 -9.53 17.70 -2.24
C ILE A 154 -8.79 17.05 -1.08
N ASN A 155 -7.60 16.50 -1.32
CA ASN A 155 -6.78 15.87 -0.27
C ASN A 155 -6.44 16.85 0.84
N GLN A 156 -6.04 18.08 0.48
CA GLN A 156 -5.76 19.13 1.46
C GLN A 156 -6.95 19.35 2.39
N ARG A 157 -8.15 19.46 1.85
CA ARG A 157 -9.37 19.69 2.64
C ARG A 157 -9.77 18.47 3.47
N GLN A 158 -9.68 17.28 2.88
CA GLN A 158 -10.10 16.03 3.50
C GLN A 158 -9.20 15.64 4.67
N PHE A 159 -7.90 15.84 4.53
CA PHE A 159 -6.89 15.40 5.49
C PHE A 159 -6.27 16.55 6.30
N GLY A 160 -6.74 17.78 6.12
CA GLY A 160 -6.19 18.95 6.83
C GLY A 160 -4.74 19.25 6.50
N LEU A 161 -4.30 18.97 5.27
CA LEU A 161 -2.90 19.12 4.86
C LEU A 161 -2.54 20.61 4.73
N PRO A 162 -1.28 21.00 5.00
CA PRO A 162 -0.85 22.41 4.92
C PRO A 162 -0.87 22.97 3.49
N SER A 163 -0.77 22.10 2.49
CA SER A 163 -0.80 22.46 1.06
C SER A 163 -1.45 21.36 0.23
N PRO A 164 -1.93 21.67 -1.00
CA PRO A 164 -2.42 20.63 -1.92
C PRO A 164 -1.31 19.65 -2.27
N VAL A 165 -1.56 18.36 -2.02
CA VAL A 165 -0.63 17.26 -2.35
C VAL A 165 -1.40 16.14 -3.01
N PHE A 166 -0.89 15.67 -4.15
CA PHE A 166 -1.38 14.48 -4.83
C PHE A 166 -0.25 13.87 -5.67
N PRO A 167 -0.12 12.55 -5.76
CA PRO A 167 0.87 11.89 -6.60
C PRO A 167 0.69 12.23 -8.08
N ASN A 168 1.77 12.39 -8.80
CA ASN A 168 1.79 12.64 -10.26
C ASN A 168 2.45 11.52 -11.06
N GLU A 169 3.11 10.60 -10.39
CA GLU A 169 3.76 9.44 -10.99
C GLU A 169 3.11 8.16 -10.48
N PHE A 170 2.90 7.22 -11.39
CA PHE A 170 2.28 5.93 -11.13
C PHE A 170 3.01 4.85 -11.91
N THR A 171 3.21 3.70 -11.30
CA THR A 171 3.70 2.49 -11.97
C THR A 171 2.52 1.82 -12.65
N TYR A 172 2.47 1.89 -13.98
CA TYR A 172 1.41 1.25 -14.77
C TYR A 172 1.57 -0.27 -14.73
N PRO A 173 0.47 -1.04 -14.75
CA PRO A 173 0.56 -2.49 -14.88
C PRO A 173 1.31 -2.91 -16.16
N ASP A 174 2.22 -3.88 -16.04
CA ASP A 174 2.86 -4.56 -17.18
C ASP A 174 1.86 -5.45 -17.92
N THR A 175 0.93 -6.03 -17.17
CA THR A 175 -0.14 -6.89 -17.67
C THR A 175 -1.48 -6.38 -17.21
N THR A 176 -2.40 -6.23 -18.15
CA THR A 176 -3.78 -5.84 -17.85
C THR A 176 -4.76 -6.93 -18.22
N TYR A 177 -5.86 -7.04 -17.47
CA TYR A 177 -6.97 -7.93 -17.75
C TYR A 177 -8.31 -7.18 -17.77
N ASP A 178 -9.34 -7.82 -18.29
CA ASP A 178 -10.70 -7.26 -18.39
C ASP A 178 -11.67 -7.89 -17.40
N GLU A 179 -11.86 -9.21 -17.46
CA GLU A 179 -12.82 -9.92 -16.61
C GLU A 179 -12.10 -10.74 -15.54
N SER A 180 -11.09 -11.52 -15.94
CA SER A 180 -10.30 -12.38 -15.05
C SER A 180 -8.87 -12.54 -15.53
N TYR A 181 -8.00 -12.93 -14.62
CA TYR A 181 -6.62 -13.30 -14.90
C TYR A 181 -6.22 -14.44 -13.97
N GLU A 182 -5.69 -15.51 -14.53
CA GLU A 182 -5.17 -16.64 -13.78
C GLU A 182 -3.65 -16.50 -13.68
N LEU A 183 -3.13 -16.61 -12.49
CA LEU A 183 -1.71 -16.52 -12.17
C LEU A 183 -1.30 -17.70 -11.31
N GLU A 184 -0.28 -18.41 -11.73
CA GLU A 184 0.41 -19.37 -10.89
C GLU A 184 1.58 -18.67 -10.20
N PHE A 185 1.61 -18.74 -8.89
CA PHE A 185 2.69 -18.25 -8.05
C PHE A 185 3.27 -19.40 -7.26
N ASN A 186 4.41 -19.85 -7.70
CA ASN A 186 5.22 -20.97 -7.19
C ASN A 186 4.48 -22.32 -7.12
N ASN A 187 5.12 -23.36 -7.60
CA ASN A 187 4.65 -24.75 -7.54
C ASN A 187 5.12 -25.45 -6.26
#